data_a857da0a685149f08393b876c9775211
#
_entry.id   a857da0a685149f08393b876c9775211
#
_cell.length_a   1.000
_cell.length_b   1.000
_cell.length_c   1.000
_cell.angle_alpha   90.00
_cell.angle_beta   90.00
_cell.angle_gamma   90.00
#
_symmetry.space_group_name_H-M   'P 1'
#
loop_
_entity.id
_entity.type
_entity.pdbx_description
1 polymer ?
#
loop_
_entity_poly.entity_id
_entity_poly.type
_entity_poly.pdbx_seq_one_letter_code
_entity_poly.pdbx_strand_id
1 'polypeptide(L)'
;MRSKKKQQNIDKKDELFQESMIPKHTPNEDRNVEEQIETSMMGYGEYIIEERGIASALDGLKNVQRRALVSYKDVSAIGKNVKLARIVGETIGKYHPHGDKSISDAVGNMVQVWKNTLPLCSGQGNWGSIAGDNPAAMRYVETMLTKEMAGLLLENLHKTDVVPWKDNYDDTI
;
A
#
# COMPACT_ATOMS: atom_id res chain seq x y z
N MET A 1 19.82 31.40 -5.29
CA MET A 1 20.08 30.89 -3.94
C MET A 1 19.26 29.63 -3.57
N ARG A 2 18.02 29.47 -4.03
CA ARG A 2 17.19 28.25 -3.76
C ARG A 2 17.73 26.95 -4.38
N SER A 3 18.37 27.01 -5.56
CA SER A 3 18.90 25.81 -6.25
C SER A 3 20.07 25.14 -5.50
N LYS A 4 21.00 25.94 -4.93
CA LYS A 4 22.17 25.38 -4.21
C LYS A 4 21.79 24.68 -2.89
N LYS A 5 20.75 25.16 -2.19
CA LYS A 5 20.27 24.51 -0.96
C LYS A 5 19.57 23.18 -1.24
N LYS A 6 18.89 23.07 -2.39
CA LYS A 6 18.21 21.83 -2.79
C LYS A 6 19.24 20.75 -3.16
N GLN A 7 20.32 21.13 -3.87
CA GLN A 7 21.40 20.21 -4.22
C GLN A 7 22.15 19.71 -2.97
N GLN A 8 22.47 20.58 -2.01
CA GLN A 8 23.12 20.20 -0.76
C GLN A 8 22.28 19.28 0.13
N ASN A 9 20.95 19.36 0.05
CA ASN A 9 20.07 18.45 0.78
C ASN A 9 19.96 17.07 0.10
N ILE A 10 20.03 17.02 -1.23
CA ILE A 10 20.05 15.76 -1.98
C ILE A 10 21.36 15.03 -1.68
N ASP A 11 22.50 15.73 -1.81
CA ASP A 11 23.82 15.17 -1.54
C ASP A 11 23.93 14.62 -0.10
N LYS A 12 23.37 15.31 0.90
CA LYS A 12 23.32 14.82 2.28
C LYS A 12 22.39 13.62 2.50
N LYS A 13 21.26 13.56 1.77
CA LYS A 13 20.37 12.38 1.84
C LYS A 13 21.02 11.16 1.22
N ASP A 14 21.71 11.34 0.10
CA ASP A 14 22.44 10.26 -0.59
C ASP A 14 23.63 9.75 0.23
N GLU A 15 24.36 10.64 0.92
CA GLU A 15 25.42 10.25 1.86
C GLU A 15 24.86 9.47 3.08
N LEU A 16 23.77 9.93 3.69
CA LEU A 16 23.08 9.24 4.78
C LEU A 16 22.51 7.89 4.36
N PHE A 17 21.98 7.80 3.14
CA PHE A 17 21.45 6.56 2.58
C PHE A 17 22.55 5.56 2.30
N GLN A 18 23.67 6.00 1.72
CA GLN A 18 24.86 5.16 1.51
C GLN A 18 25.49 4.72 2.83
N GLU A 19 25.54 5.59 3.83
CA GLU A 19 26.08 5.25 5.14
C GLU A 19 25.20 4.26 5.92
N SER A 20 23.89 4.22 5.67
CA SER A 20 22.96 3.25 6.26
C SER A 20 22.95 1.90 5.53
N MET A 21 23.31 1.88 4.24
CA MET A 21 23.32 0.66 3.42
C MET A 21 24.63 -0.12 3.50
N ILE A 22 25.74 0.54 3.83
CA ILE A 22 27.02 -0.14 4.04
C ILE A 22 27.03 -0.63 5.49
N PRO A 23 26.97 -1.94 5.76
CA PRO A 23 27.18 -2.42 7.10
C PRO A 23 28.57 -1.92 7.52
N LYS A 24 28.62 -1.05 8.53
CA LYS A 24 29.89 -0.65 9.13
C LYS A 24 30.63 -1.92 9.43
N HIS A 25 31.71 -2.18 8.74
CA HIS A 25 32.56 -3.34 8.97
C HIS A 25 33.15 -3.19 10.38
N THR A 26 32.35 -3.56 11.37
CA THR A 26 32.87 -3.73 12.71
C THR A 26 33.81 -4.92 12.67
N PRO A 27 35.04 -4.79 13.14
CA PRO A 27 35.99 -5.89 13.15
C PRO A 27 35.35 -7.05 13.92
N ASN A 28 35.27 -8.21 13.25
CA ASN A 28 34.85 -9.52 13.74
C ASN A 28 34.36 -9.55 15.22
N GLU A 29 33.12 -9.11 15.42
CA GLU A 29 32.40 -9.46 16.62
C GLU A 29 31.89 -10.88 16.39
N ASP A 30 32.36 -11.80 17.19
CA ASP A 30 31.81 -13.16 17.25
C ASP A 30 30.35 -13.06 17.71
N ARG A 31 29.41 -13.04 16.76
CA ARG A 31 27.99 -13.05 17.06
C ARG A 31 27.48 -14.49 17.01
N ASN A 32 26.70 -14.86 18.00
CA ASN A 32 25.98 -16.10 17.97
C ASN A 32 24.94 -16.06 16.82
N VAL A 33 25.07 -16.97 15.87
CA VAL A 33 24.19 -17.05 14.69
C VAL A 33 22.73 -17.25 15.10
N GLU A 34 22.48 -18.06 16.14
CA GLU A 34 21.11 -18.31 16.63
C GLU A 34 20.49 -17.03 17.18
N GLU A 35 21.21 -16.27 18.00
CA GLU A 35 20.74 -15.00 18.55
C GLU A 35 20.50 -13.93 17.46
N GLN A 36 21.38 -13.88 16.44
CA GLN A 36 21.22 -12.98 15.32
C GLN A 36 19.99 -13.32 14.47
N ILE A 37 19.74 -14.62 14.23
CA ILE A 37 18.56 -15.09 13.51
C ILE A 37 17.31 -14.76 14.32
N GLU A 38 17.26 -15.08 15.60
CA GLU A 38 16.13 -14.81 16.47
C GLU A 38 15.78 -13.31 16.49
N THR A 39 16.76 -12.43 16.72
CA THR A 39 16.56 -10.98 16.75
C THR A 39 16.04 -10.47 15.40
N SER A 40 16.62 -10.93 14.29
CA SER A 40 16.20 -10.51 12.94
C SER A 40 14.80 -11.03 12.60
N MET A 41 14.47 -12.26 12.97
CA MET A 41 13.13 -12.84 12.75
C MET A 41 12.06 -12.16 13.59
N MET A 42 12.37 -11.79 14.83
CA MET A 42 11.46 -11.04 15.70
C MET A 42 11.13 -9.67 15.09
N GLY A 43 12.14 -8.88 14.72
CA GLY A 43 11.92 -7.56 14.09
C GLY A 43 11.18 -7.64 12.77
N TYR A 44 11.49 -8.64 11.93
CA TYR A 44 10.75 -8.87 10.69
C TYR A 44 9.30 -9.30 10.95
N GLY A 45 9.07 -10.16 11.94
CA GLY A 45 7.74 -10.60 12.34
C GLY A 45 6.86 -9.44 12.81
N GLU A 46 7.39 -8.56 13.65
CA GLU A 46 6.73 -7.34 14.12
C GLU A 46 6.33 -6.43 12.92
N TYR A 47 7.27 -6.14 12.02
CA TYR A 47 7.00 -5.36 10.81
C TYR A 47 5.87 -5.98 9.95
N ILE A 48 5.89 -7.30 9.74
CA ILE A 48 4.85 -7.98 8.94
C ILE A 48 3.49 -7.90 9.61
N ILE A 49 3.42 -8.04 10.93
CA ILE A 49 2.17 -7.95 11.68
C ILE A 49 1.60 -6.52 11.57
N GLU A 50 2.40 -5.51 11.83
CA GLU A 50 1.95 -4.11 11.81
C GLU A 50 1.57 -3.61 10.41
N GLU A 51 2.40 -3.88 9.40
CA GLU A 51 2.21 -3.30 8.07
C GLU A 51 1.30 -4.12 7.17
N ARG A 52 1.15 -5.43 7.40
CA ARG A 52 0.43 -6.34 6.48
C ARG A 52 -0.58 -7.26 7.14
N GLY A 53 -0.32 -7.70 8.37
CA GLY A 53 -1.08 -8.80 8.99
C GLY A 53 -2.41 -8.35 9.54
N ILE A 54 -2.42 -7.29 10.34
CA ILE A 54 -3.56 -6.85 11.14
C ILE A 54 -4.23 -5.63 10.50
N ALA A 55 -5.57 -5.64 10.48
CA ALA A 55 -6.33 -4.47 10.10
C ALA A 55 -6.30 -3.42 11.23
N SER A 56 -6.28 -2.14 10.88
CA SER A 56 -6.34 -1.06 11.85
C SER A 56 -7.64 -1.08 12.66
N ALA A 57 -7.56 -0.86 13.95
CA ALA A 57 -8.73 -0.75 14.81
C ALA A 57 -9.58 0.50 14.52
N LEU A 58 -9.02 1.50 13.83
CA LEU A 58 -9.70 2.76 13.54
C LEU A 58 -10.68 2.64 12.37
N ASP A 59 -10.30 1.94 11.31
CA ASP A 59 -11.07 1.86 10.06
C ASP A 59 -11.32 0.42 9.57
N GLY A 60 -10.78 -0.57 10.26
CA GLY A 60 -10.90 -1.98 9.88
C GLY A 60 -10.15 -2.37 8.60
N LEU A 61 -9.30 -1.50 8.07
CA LEU A 61 -8.58 -1.71 6.82
C LEU A 61 -7.12 -2.10 7.07
N LYS A 62 -6.58 -2.92 6.19
CA LYS A 62 -5.13 -3.12 6.06
C LYS A 62 -4.52 -1.96 5.26
N ASN A 63 -3.25 -1.68 5.47
CA ASN A 63 -2.54 -0.58 4.79
C ASN A 63 -2.68 -0.64 3.27
N VAL A 64 -2.53 -1.82 2.65
CA VAL A 64 -2.68 -1.97 1.20
C VAL A 64 -4.09 -1.61 0.71
N GLN A 65 -5.13 -1.94 1.47
CA GLN A 65 -6.52 -1.62 1.13
C GLN A 65 -6.75 -0.11 1.17
N ARG A 66 -6.29 0.55 2.22
CA ARG A 66 -6.39 2.01 2.39
C ARG A 66 -5.67 2.75 1.28
N ARG A 67 -4.44 2.35 0.95
CA ARG A 67 -3.64 2.92 -0.14
C ARG A 67 -4.31 2.73 -1.51
N ALA A 68 -4.88 1.55 -1.76
CA ALA A 68 -5.65 1.31 -2.98
C ALA A 68 -6.90 2.19 -3.06
N LEU A 69 -7.66 2.38 -1.97
CA LEU A 69 -8.85 3.23 -1.95
C LEU A 69 -8.52 4.69 -2.26
N VAL A 70 -7.41 5.22 -1.77
CA VAL A 70 -6.95 6.57 -2.13
C VAL A 70 -6.66 6.67 -3.63
N SER A 71 -6.02 5.65 -4.22
CA SER A 71 -5.75 5.61 -5.65
C SER A 71 -7.01 5.65 -6.52
N TYR A 72 -8.17 5.13 -6.07
CA TYR A 72 -9.44 5.29 -6.79
C TYR A 72 -9.84 6.77 -6.94
N LYS A 73 -9.57 7.58 -5.92
CA LYS A 73 -9.81 9.04 -5.99
C LYS A 73 -8.89 9.69 -7.01
N ASP A 74 -7.60 9.36 -6.98
CA ASP A 74 -6.59 9.98 -7.85
C ASP A 74 -6.83 9.69 -9.33
N VAL A 75 -7.21 8.46 -9.67
CA VAL A 75 -7.53 8.10 -11.06
C VAL A 75 -8.98 8.44 -11.48
N SER A 76 -9.72 9.12 -10.61
CA SER A 76 -11.13 9.49 -10.85
C SER A 76 -12.04 8.28 -11.14
N ALA A 77 -11.84 7.21 -10.40
CA ALA A 77 -12.62 5.96 -10.52
C ALA A 77 -13.82 5.91 -9.57
N ILE A 78 -14.34 7.05 -9.15
CA ILE A 78 -15.55 7.16 -8.33
C ILE A 78 -16.76 7.19 -9.24
N GLY A 79 -17.64 6.17 -9.13
CA GLY A 79 -18.82 6.02 -9.96
C GLY A 79 -18.54 5.74 -11.44
N LYS A 80 -17.30 5.44 -11.80
CA LYS A 80 -16.89 5.12 -13.17
C LYS A 80 -15.89 3.97 -13.17
N ASN A 81 -16.19 2.91 -13.93
CA ASN A 81 -15.28 1.79 -14.09
C ASN A 81 -13.99 2.20 -14.79
N VAL A 82 -12.88 1.73 -14.25
CA VAL A 82 -11.53 1.81 -14.83
C VAL A 82 -10.87 0.45 -14.78
N LYS A 83 -9.91 0.17 -15.65
CA LYS A 83 -9.13 -1.06 -15.60
C LYS A 83 -8.43 -1.21 -14.27
N LEU A 84 -8.48 -2.41 -13.67
CA LEU A 84 -7.77 -2.70 -12.43
C LEU A 84 -6.28 -2.36 -12.53
N ALA A 85 -5.67 -2.61 -13.71
CA ALA A 85 -4.27 -2.29 -13.95
C ALA A 85 -3.94 -0.80 -13.71
N ARG A 86 -4.90 0.12 -13.93
CA ARG A 86 -4.71 1.55 -13.67
C ARG A 86 -4.68 1.85 -12.16
N ILE A 87 -5.59 1.23 -11.40
CA ILE A 87 -5.59 1.35 -9.93
C ILE A 87 -4.29 0.79 -9.35
N VAL A 88 -3.89 -0.40 -9.79
CA VAL A 88 -2.67 -1.07 -9.33
C VAL A 88 -1.44 -0.22 -9.65
N GLY A 89 -1.33 0.31 -10.87
CA GLY A 89 -0.22 1.17 -11.29
C GLY A 89 -0.11 2.44 -10.47
N GLU A 90 -1.23 3.13 -10.22
CA GLU A 90 -1.27 4.33 -9.38
C GLU A 90 -0.88 4.01 -7.93
N THR A 91 -1.40 2.89 -7.40
CA THR A 91 -1.09 2.47 -6.03
C THR A 91 0.40 2.15 -5.86
N ILE A 92 1.00 1.41 -6.81
CA ILE A 92 2.44 1.11 -6.79
C ILE A 92 3.25 2.39 -6.91
N GLY A 93 2.87 3.23 -7.87
CA GLY A 93 3.63 4.42 -8.22
C GLY A 93 3.69 5.47 -7.12
N LYS A 94 2.67 5.56 -6.26
CA LYS A 94 2.60 6.63 -5.24
C LYS A 94 2.61 6.15 -3.80
N TYR A 95 1.96 5.02 -3.50
CA TYR A 95 1.59 4.71 -2.12
C TYR A 95 2.18 3.40 -1.60
N HIS A 96 2.40 2.42 -2.48
CA HIS A 96 2.72 1.06 -2.05
C HIS A 96 3.76 0.41 -2.97
N PRO A 97 5.07 0.66 -2.74
CA PRO A 97 6.16 0.19 -3.59
C PRO A 97 6.42 -1.32 -3.40
N HIS A 98 5.41 -2.14 -3.71
CA HIS A 98 5.43 -3.60 -3.57
C HIS A 98 4.86 -4.24 -4.83
N GLY A 99 4.90 -5.58 -4.92
CA GLY A 99 4.42 -6.31 -6.09
C GLY A 99 2.94 -6.08 -6.42
N ASP A 100 2.60 -6.03 -7.70
CA ASP A 100 1.27 -5.80 -8.26
C ASP A 100 0.24 -6.85 -7.82
N LYS A 101 0.67 -8.09 -7.60
CA LYS A 101 -0.20 -9.18 -7.18
C LYS A 101 -0.85 -8.91 -5.83
N SER A 102 -0.11 -8.39 -4.86
CA SER A 102 -0.63 -8.09 -3.51
C SER A 102 -1.77 -7.05 -3.55
N ILE A 103 -1.62 -6.03 -4.40
CA ILE A 103 -2.62 -4.99 -4.58
C ILE A 103 -3.83 -5.51 -5.36
N SER A 104 -3.59 -6.28 -6.44
CA SER A 104 -4.66 -6.89 -7.22
C SER A 104 -5.52 -7.82 -6.37
N ASP A 105 -4.90 -8.65 -5.54
CA ASP A 105 -5.59 -9.58 -4.64
C ASP A 105 -6.38 -8.82 -3.55
N ALA A 106 -5.81 -7.74 -3.01
CA ALA A 106 -6.49 -6.89 -2.03
C ALA A 106 -7.74 -6.21 -2.63
N VAL A 107 -7.63 -5.65 -3.84
CA VAL A 107 -8.78 -5.07 -4.56
C VAL A 107 -9.80 -6.16 -4.91
N GLY A 108 -9.34 -7.33 -5.37
CA GLY A 108 -10.23 -8.48 -5.63
C GLY A 108 -11.06 -8.84 -4.41
N ASN A 109 -10.43 -8.91 -3.24
CA ASN A 109 -11.14 -9.16 -1.99
C ASN A 109 -12.17 -8.09 -1.65
N MET A 110 -11.91 -6.80 -1.92
CA MET A 110 -12.85 -5.70 -1.68
C MET A 110 -14.05 -5.69 -2.65
N VAL A 111 -13.88 -6.26 -3.85
CA VAL A 111 -14.93 -6.35 -4.88
C VAL A 111 -15.83 -7.59 -4.69
N GLN A 112 -15.30 -8.68 -4.16
CA GLN A 112 -16.00 -9.97 -4.08
C GLN A 112 -17.14 -9.93 -3.07
N VAL A 113 -18.39 -9.99 -3.55
CA VAL A 113 -19.61 -9.89 -2.73
C VAL A 113 -19.79 -11.06 -1.77
N TRP A 114 -19.23 -12.22 -2.07
CA TRP A 114 -19.30 -13.40 -1.17
C TRP A 114 -18.30 -13.36 -0.02
N LYS A 115 -17.34 -12.44 -0.04
CA LYS A 115 -16.37 -12.23 1.04
C LYS A 115 -16.74 -11.07 1.95
N ASN A 116 -17.57 -10.15 1.48
CA ASN A 116 -17.89 -8.93 2.20
C ASN A 116 -19.39 -8.74 2.27
N THR A 117 -19.91 -8.50 3.46
CA THR A 117 -21.32 -8.11 3.65
C THR A 117 -21.64 -6.81 2.91
N LEU A 118 -20.68 -5.88 2.91
CA LEU A 118 -20.75 -4.63 2.17
C LEU A 118 -19.47 -4.47 1.35
N PRO A 119 -19.49 -4.78 0.05
CA PRO A 119 -18.32 -4.59 -0.80
C PRO A 119 -17.92 -3.12 -0.89
N LEU A 120 -16.65 -2.82 -0.66
CA LEU A 120 -16.14 -1.46 -0.73
C LEU A 120 -16.05 -0.97 -2.17
N CYS A 121 -15.77 -1.86 -3.10
CA CYS A 121 -15.62 -1.56 -4.52
C CYS A 121 -16.63 -2.39 -5.34
N SER A 122 -17.06 -1.84 -6.46
CA SER A 122 -17.81 -2.58 -7.49
C SER A 122 -16.88 -2.99 -8.60
N GLY A 123 -17.15 -4.12 -9.24
CA GLY A 123 -16.31 -4.66 -10.30
C GLY A 123 -17.10 -5.17 -11.50
N GLN A 124 -16.50 -5.09 -12.68
CA GLN A 124 -17.01 -5.63 -13.93
C GLN A 124 -16.00 -6.62 -14.52
N GLY A 125 -16.49 -7.74 -15.01
CA GLY A 125 -15.67 -8.83 -15.53
C GLY A 125 -15.61 -10.02 -14.56
N ASN A 126 -14.65 -10.91 -14.78
CA ASN A 126 -14.49 -12.11 -13.97
C ASN A 126 -13.62 -11.82 -12.73
N TRP A 127 -14.25 -11.76 -11.59
CA TRP A 127 -13.58 -11.56 -10.27
C TRP A 127 -13.42 -12.85 -9.47
N GLY A 128 -13.52 -14.01 -10.13
CA GLY A 128 -13.47 -15.32 -9.51
C GLY A 128 -14.85 -15.81 -9.08
N SER A 129 -14.87 -16.88 -8.32
CA SER A 129 -16.09 -17.49 -7.81
C SER A 129 -15.98 -17.94 -6.36
N ILE A 130 -17.10 -18.24 -5.74
CA ILE A 130 -17.16 -18.83 -4.40
C ILE A 130 -16.55 -20.25 -4.38
N ALA A 131 -16.48 -20.91 -5.54
CA ALA A 131 -15.87 -22.23 -5.70
C ALA A 131 -14.33 -22.21 -5.68
N GLY A 132 -13.72 -21.01 -5.61
CA GLY A 132 -12.27 -20.85 -5.52
C GLY A 132 -11.58 -20.47 -6.82
N ASP A 133 -12.32 -20.17 -7.88
CA ASP A 133 -11.71 -19.68 -9.12
C ASP A 133 -11.05 -18.33 -8.89
N ASN A 134 -9.87 -18.17 -9.48
CA ASN A 134 -9.14 -16.91 -9.39
C ASN A 134 -9.76 -15.82 -10.29
N PRO A 135 -9.62 -14.55 -9.92
CA PRO A 135 -9.94 -13.43 -10.79
C PRO A 135 -9.14 -13.48 -12.09
N ALA A 136 -9.72 -12.97 -13.17
CA ALA A 136 -8.99 -12.76 -14.41
C ALA A 136 -7.87 -11.72 -14.21
N ALA A 137 -6.88 -11.73 -15.12
CA ALA A 137 -5.76 -10.79 -15.05
C ALA A 137 -6.24 -9.34 -15.03
N MET A 138 -5.53 -8.47 -14.30
CA MET A 138 -5.89 -7.08 -14.03
C MET A 138 -6.16 -6.22 -15.29
N ARG A 139 -5.66 -6.63 -16.45
CA ARG A 139 -5.92 -5.95 -17.73
C ARG A 139 -7.32 -6.19 -18.29
N TYR A 140 -8.01 -7.24 -17.84
CA TYR A 140 -9.33 -7.62 -18.35
C TYR A 140 -10.48 -7.17 -17.46
N VAL A 141 -10.25 -7.04 -16.18
CA VAL A 141 -11.27 -6.65 -15.21
C VAL A 141 -11.28 -5.13 -14.99
N GLU A 142 -12.46 -4.61 -14.66
CA GLU A 142 -12.68 -3.21 -14.36
C GLU A 142 -13.29 -3.06 -12.98
N THR A 143 -12.99 -1.96 -12.32
CA THR A 143 -13.47 -1.69 -10.98
C THR A 143 -13.73 -0.20 -10.78
N MET A 144 -14.62 0.09 -9.83
CA MET A 144 -14.89 1.46 -9.39
C MET A 144 -15.20 1.48 -7.89
N LEU A 145 -14.97 2.62 -7.27
CA LEU A 145 -15.53 2.95 -5.97
C LEU A 145 -16.93 3.52 -6.18
N THR A 146 -17.94 2.99 -5.49
CA THR A 146 -19.29 3.56 -5.58
C THR A 146 -19.33 4.95 -4.95
N LYS A 147 -20.28 5.79 -5.36
CA LYS A 147 -20.38 7.14 -4.80
C LYS A 147 -20.69 7.14 -3.32
N GLU A 148 -21.49 6.16 -2.89
CA GLU A 148 -21.85 5.95 -1.49
C GLU A 148 -20.62 5.61 -0.65
N MET A 149 -19.79 4.68 -1.11
CA MET A 149 -18.55 4.30 -0.43
C MET A 149 -17.52 5.42 -0.46
N ALA A 150 -17.44 6.17 -1.57
CA ALA A 150 -16.56 7.33 -1.66
C ALA A 150 -16.96 8.42 -0.65
N GLY A 151 -18.25 8.67 -0.49
CA GLY A 151 -18.77 9.59 0.52
C GLY A 151 -18.39 9.18 1.94
N LEU A 152 -18.56 7.89 2.27
CA LEU A 152 -18.23 7.37 3.59
C LEU A 152 -16.73 7.38 3.90
N LEU A 153 -15.90 6.98 2.93
CA LEU A 153 -14.48 6.71 3.17
C LEU A 153 -13.56 7.89 2.82
N LEU A 154 -13.93 8.71 1.84
CA LEU A 154 -13.01 9.68 1.25
C LEU A 154 -13.47 11.14 1.31
N GLU A 155 -14.75 11.43 1.64
CA GLU A 155 -15.28 12.79 1.59
C GLU A 155 -14.56 13.74 2.55
N ASN A 156 -14.24 13.26 3.73
CA ASN A 156 -13.60 14.04 4.79
C ASN A 156 -12.11 13.72 4.99
N LEU A 157 -11.50 13.02 4.04
CA LEU A 157 -10.14 12.50 4.16
C LEU A 157 -9.08 13.59 4.48
N HIS A 158 -9.32 14.84 4.04
CA HIS A 158 -8.43 15.98 4.31
C HIS A 158 -8.96 16.95 5.39
N LYS A 159 -10.15 16.67 5.93
CA LYS A 159 -10.78 17.55 6.93
C LYS A 159 -10.65 17.04 8.35
N THR A 160 -10.39 15.75 8.50
CA THR A 160 -10.27 15.10 9.80
C THR A 160 -8.96 14.31 9.80
N ASP A 161 -8.01 14.73 10.62
CA ASP A 161 -6.78 13.98 10.92
C ASP A 161 -7.13 12.78 11.83
N VAL A 162 -8.01 11.89 11.34
CA VAL A 162 -8.45 10.71 12.11
C VAL A 162 -7.33 9.68 12.20
N VAL A 163 -6.47 9.65 11.19
CA VAL A 163 -5.30 8.77 11.12
C VAL A 163 -4.09 9.62 10.74
N PRO A 164 -2.97 9.53 11.46
CA PRO A 164 -1.77 10.25 11.08
C PRO A 164 -1.31 9.78 9.70
N TRP A 165 -1.12 10.72 8.79
CA TRP A 165 -0.54 10.47 7.50
C TRP A 165 0.96 10.23 7.66
N LYS A 166 1.46 9.22 6.93
CA LYS A 166 2.91 9.04 6.74
C LYS A 166 3.24 9.56 5.35
N ASP A 167 4.38 10.23 5.24
CA ASP A 167 4.91 10.60 3.94
C ASP A 167 5.07 9.35 3.06
N ASN A 168 4.79 9.47 1.79
CA ASN A 168 5.06 8.39 0.87
C ASN A 168 6.56 8.28 0.58
N TYR A 169 6.98 7.19 -0.08
CA TYR A 169 8.39 6.88 -0.28
C TYR A 169 9.15 7.88 -1.16
N ASP A 170 8.48 8.75 -1.91
CA ASP A 170 9.07 9.79 -2.76
C ASP A 170 8.82 11.22 -2.24
N ASP A 171 8.31 11.36 -1.04
CA ASP A 171 8.01 12.63 -0.35
C ASP A 171 7.12 13.57 -1.20
N THR A 172 6.24 13.03 -2.04
CA THR A 172 5.36 13.84 -2.90
C THR A 172 4.00 14.13 -2.29
N ILE A 173 3.62 13.42 -1.22
CA ILE A 173 2.33 13.56 -0.53
C ILE A 173 2.58 13.59 0.97
#